data_24bdb455b6f9904fb50254c7b1e54ebb
#
_entry.id   24bdb455b6f9904fb50254c7b1e54ebb
#
_cell.length_a   1.000
_cell.length_b   1.000
_cell.length_c   1.000
_cell.angle_alpha   90.00
_cell.angle_beta   90.00
_cell.angle_gamma   90.00
#
_symmetry.space_group_name_H-M   'P 1'
#
loop_
_entity.id
_entity.type
_entity.pdbx_description
1 polymer ?
#
loop_
_entity_poly.entity_id
_entity_poly.type
_entity_poly.pdbx_seq_one_letter_code
_entity_poly.pdbx_strand_id
1 'polypeptide(L)'
;MSMFAHSSLGAATIAEVVAKIKPLKPQEKLNYLVQGARAEGELVYYGTLPIDEFLPLARVFNARYRSLALQHYFSPRDGILSRTLTEARAGRHAVDVVQVDLSYGYQLLNANLVQPYAVANGNQFYEGTYDPSGFWHSMYYLTTALIYNTNSIRAEQAPKTYDDLLNAAWKGKMVFDPEAGYLLAALEEAWGREKALGYLGRLSKQDLTYRRGGTLTTQVVSSGEFPIGIAINGETSAAIRDKGAPLGFKVLAPTIVKPEGLFLAKNAPHPHAALLFVEWVLSREAQSFLATTLGKGSAMKGVRSKYKEFALRPDFVVSPKLGANLQNYIQDFRKVMNAP
;
A
#
# COMPACT_ATOMS: atom_id res chain seq x y z
N MET A 1 53.53 -23.30 14.59
CA MET A 1 52.22 -23.52 13.95
C MET A 1 51.21 -22.63 14.61
N SER A 2 51.00 -21.44 14.10
CA SER A 2 50.08 -20.45 14.69
C SER A 2 48.72 -20.60 14.01
N MET A 3 47.75 -21.14 14.75
CA MET A 3 46.34 -21.19 14.31
C MET A 3 45.78 -19.77 14.34
N PHE A 4 45.61 -19.18 13.18
CA PHE A 4 44.75 -18.00 13.02
C PHE A 4 43.28 -18.45 13.22
N ALA A 5 42.73 -18.16 14.38
CA ALA A 5 41.30 -18.24 14.62
C ALA A 5 40.64 -17.19 13.72
N HIS A 6 40.01 -17.61 12.62
CA HIS A 6 39.04 -16.79 11.91
C HIS A 6 37.83 -16.68 12.82
N SER A 7 37.77 -15.60 13.60
CA SER A 7 36.49 -15.15 14.18
C SER A 7 35.59 -14.76 13.01
N SER A 8 34.61 -15.60 12.68
CA SER A 8 33.48 -15.19 11.85
C SER A 8 32.79 -14.06 12.63
N LEU A 9 33.12 -12.82 12.31
CA LEU A 9 32.25 -11.69 12.66
C LEU A 9 30.89 -12.03 12.00
N GLY A 10 29.93 -12.42 12.83
CA GLY A 10 28.54 -12.60 12.36
C GLY A 10 28.11 -11.36 11.61
N ALA A 11 27.33 -11.52 10.55
CA ALA A 11 26.77 -10.39 9.82
C ALA A 11 26.07 -9.45 10.82
N ALA A 12 26.29 -8.13 10.68
CA ALA A 12 25.69 -7.14 11.56
C ALA A 12 24.14 -7.25 11.50
N THR A 13 23.51 -7.17 12.64
CA THR A 13 22.04 -7.13 12.71
C THR A 13 21.53 -5.75 12.28
N ILE A 14 20.27 -5.69 11.82
CA ILE A 14 19.64 -4.42 11.46
C ILE A 14 19.64 -3.43 12.64
N ALA A 15 19.45 -3.90 13.86
CA ALA A 15 19.46 -3.06 15.07
C ALA A 15 20.85 -2.44 15.33
N GLU A 16 21.92 -3.20 15.12
CA GLU A 16 23.30 -2.70 15.24
C GLU A 16 23.61 -1.65 14.17
N VAL A 17 23.18 -1.87 12.93
CA VAL A 17 23.36 -0.89 11.85
C VAL A 17 22.56 0.39 12.15
N VAL A 18 21.31 0.28 12.61
CA VAL A 18 20.49 1.44 13.04
C VAL A 18 21.18 2.22 14.15
N ALA A 19 21.70 1.53 15.18
CA ALA A 19 22.42 2.17 16.28
C ALA A 19 23.70 2.90 15.78
N LYS A 20 24.41 2.29 14.83
CA LYS A 20 25.63 2.85 14.25
C LYS A 20 25.38 4.10 13.42
N ILE A 21 24.29 4.14 12.63
CA ILE A 21 24.00 5.30 11.75
C ILE A 21 23.30 6.44 12.47
N LYS A 22 22.71 6.20 13.65
CA LYS A 22 21.93 7.20 14.38
C LYS A 22 22.70 8.51 14.68
N PRO A 23 23.99 8.49 15.13
CA PRO A 23 24.75 9.70 15.39
C PRO A 23 25.39 10.33 14.13
N LEU A 24 25.34 9.66 12.96
CA LEU A 24 26.05 10.09 11.78
C LEU A 24 25.33 11.27 11.09
N LYS A 25 26.12 12.15 10.49
CA LYS A 25 25.60 13.18 9.58
C LYS A 25 25.01 12.53 8.30
N PRO A 26 24.09 13.18 7.61
CA PRO A 26 23.40 12.58 6.45
C PRO A 26 24.34 11.95 5.41
N GLN A 27 25.44 12.64 5.05
CA GLN A 27 26.39 12.13 4.07
C GLN A 27 27.23 10.95 4.60
N GLU A 28 27.63 10.99 5.86
CA GLU A 28 28.35 9.89 6.52
C GLU A 28 27.46 8.63 6.63
N LYS A 29 26.19 8.81 7.01
CA LYS A 29 25.18 7.76 7.04
C LYS A 29 25.02 7.14 5.65
N LEU A 30 24.84 7.96 4.62
CA LEU A 30 24.69 7.46 3.26
C LEU A 30 25.93 6.65 2.82
N ASN A 31 27.13 7.17 3.04
CA ASN A 31 28.37 6.49 2.67
C ASN A 31 28.51 5.14 3.40
N TYR A 32 28.20 5.11 4.69
CA TYR A 32 28.22 3.89 5.50
C TYR A 32 27.24 2.85 4.97
N LEU A 33 25.99 3.24 4.71
CA LEU A 33 24.98 2.33 4.15
C LEU A 33 25.36 1.84 2.76
N VAL A 34 25.86 2.70 1.88
CA VAL A 34 26.29 2.31 0.52
C VAL A 34 27.46 1.33 0.57
N GLN A 35 28.44 1.54 1.46
CA GLN A 35 29.58 0.64 1.61
C GLN A 35 29.14 -0.73 2.10
N GLY A 36 28.30 -0.79 3.14
CA GLY A 36 27.79 -2.05 3.68
C GLY A 36 26.89 -2.78 2.69
N ALA A 37 25.96 -2.07 2.05
CA ALA A 37 25.09 -2.63 1.03
C ALA A 37 25.85 -3.21 -0.17
N ARG A 38 26.97 -2.56 -0.58
CA ARG A 38 27.86 -3.11 -1.62
C ARG A 38 28.51 -4.42 -1.20
N ALA A 39 28.87 -4.56 0.06
CA ALA A 39 29.44 -5.81 0.59
C ALA A 39 28.36 -6.92 0.70
N GLU A 40 27.11 -6.57 1.01
CA GLU A 40 25.97 -7.49 1.05
C GLU A 40 25.55 -7.94 -0.36
N GLY A 41 25.63 -7.09 -1.37
CA GLY A 41 25.44 -7.41 -2.78
C GLY A 41 24.00 -7.54 -3.24
N GLU A 42 23.03 -7.75 -2.34
CA GLU A 42 21.63 -7.92 -2.70
C GLU A 42 20.67 -7.27 -1.70
N LEU A 43 19.41 -7.12 -2.13
CA LEU A 43 18.26 -6.75 -1.34
C LEU A 43 17.08 -7.64 -1.71
N VAL A 44 16.43 -8.25 -0.73
CA VAL A 44 15.24 -9.09 -0.92
C VAL A 44 13.99 -8.31 -0.51
N TYR A 45 13.16 -8.01 -1.50
CA TYR A 45 11.91 -7.27 -1.33
C TYR A 45 10.70 -8.19 -1.58
N TYR A 46 9.80 -8.30 -0.58
CA TYR A 46 8.51 -8.94 -0.74
C TYR A 46 7.43 -7.88 -0.84
N GLY A 47 6.61 -7.92 -1.89
CA GLY A 47 5.59 -6.88 -2.04
C GLY A 47 4.48 -7.17 -3.04
N THR A 48 3.45 -6.34 -2.95
CA THR A 48 2.26 -6.38 -3.80
C THR A 48 2.40 -5.53 -5.06
N LEU A 49 3.53 -4.81 -5.22
CA LEU A 49 3.79 -4.01 -6.41
C LEU A 49 4.06 -4.94 -7.61
N PRO A 50 3.25 -4.90 -8.69
CA PRO A 50 3.43 -5.78 -9.83
C PRO A 50 4.80 -5.63 -10.49
N ILE A 51 5.26 -6.69 -11.16
CA ILE A 51 6.62 -6.74 -11.74
C ILE A 51 6.87 -5.65 -12.80
N ASP A 52 5.85 -5.29 -13.58
CA ASP A 52 5.90 -4.24 -14.59
C ASP A 52 6.01 -2.82 -13.99
N GLU A 53 5.63 -2.65 -12.72
CA GLU A 53 5.81 -1.43 -11.94
C GLU A 53 7.10 -1.48 -11.08
N PHE A 54 7.44 -2.65 -10.55
CA PHE A 54 8.65 -2.83 -9.73
C PHE A 54 9.93 -2.68 -10.56
N LEU A 55 10.01 -3.25 -11.76
CA LEU A 55 11.21 -3.17 -12.60
C LEU A 55 11.63 -1.74 -12.94
N PRO A 56 10.74 -0.80 -13.33
CA PRO A 56 11.10 0.59 -13.50
C PRO A 56 11.63 1.24 -12.21
N LEU A 57 11.02 0.95 -11.05
CA LEU A 57 11.49 1.44 -9.76
C LEU A 57 12.89 0.92 -9.42
N ALA A 58 13.12 -0.40 -9.61
CA ALA A 58 14.40 -1.04 -9.41
C ALA A 58 15.50 -0.47 -10.32
N ARG A 59 15.16 -0.13 -11.57
CA ARG A 59 16.12 0.53 -12.48
C ARG A 59 16.59 1.89 -11.97
N VAL A 60 15.69 2.71 -11.42
CA VAL A 60 16.05 4.02 -10.84
C VAL A 60 16.95 3.82 -9.62
N PHE A 61 16.63 2.87 -8.74
CA PHE A 61 17.46 2.53 -7.59
C PHE A 61 18.84 2.03 -8.02
N ASN A 62 18.90 1.07 -8.94
CA ASN A 62 20.15 0.49 -9.42
C ASN A 62 21.02 1.46 -10.23
N ALA A 63 20.42 2.43 -10.92
CA ALA A 63 21.17 3.51 -11.58
C ALA A 63 22.00 4.30 -10.58
N ARG A 64 21.49 4.48 -9.36
CA ARG A 64 22.16 5.19 -8.27
C ARG A 64 23.09 4.29 -7.45
N TYR A 65 22.70 3.03 -7.23
CA TYR A 65 23.41 2.05 -6.37
C TYR A 65 23.74 0.78 -7.15
N ARG A 66 24.64 0.89 -8.13
CA ARG A 66 24.92 -0.10 -9.19
C ARG A 66 25.37 -1.50 -8.74
N SER A 67 25.70 -1.69 -7.48
CA SER A 67 26.26 -2.95 -6.95
C SER A 67 25.24 -3.83 -6.23
N LEU A 68 23.95 -3.51 -6.30
CA LEU A 68 22.91 -4.25 -5.59
C LEU A 68 21.98 -5.00 -6.55
N ALA A 69 21.83 -6.31 -6.33
CA ALA A 69 20.78 -7.10 -6.96
C ALA A 69 19.47 -6.97 -6.16
N LEU A 70 18.41 -6.47 -6.79
CA LEU A 70 17.08 -6.44 -6.15
C LEU A 70 16.34 -7.74 -6.48
N GLN A 71 16.15 -8.58 -5.47
CA GLN A 71 15.31 -9.77 -5.54
C GLN A 71 13.88 -9.38 -5.19
N HIS A 72 12.94 -9.66 -6.09
CA HIS A 72 11.52 -9.32 -5.89
C HIS A 72 10.66 -10.57 -5.82
N TYR A 73 9.99 -10.76 -4.71
CA TYR A 73 8.89 -11.72 -4.59
C TYR A 73 7.56 -10.99 -4.65
N PHE A 74 6.85 -11.16 -5.77
CA PHE A 74 5.50 -10.64 -5.96
C PHE A 74 4.46 -11.67 -5.54
N SER A 75 3.47 -11.24 -4.77
CA SER A 75 2.27 -12.01 -4.46
C SER A 75 1.14 -11.06 -4.04
N PRO A 76 -0.14 -11.46 -4.14
CA PRO A 76 -1.21 -10.80 -3.41
C PRO A 76 -0.89 -10.72 -1.91
N ARG A 77 -1.49 -9.73 -1.22
CA ARG A 77 -1.23 -9.43 0.19
C ARG A 77 -1.23 -10.65 1.12
N ASP A 78 -2.19 -11.57 0.94
CA ASP A 78 -2.28 -12.79 1.77
C ASP A 78 -1.07 -13.71 1.56
N GLY A 79 -0.58 -13.82 0.33
CA GLY A 79 0.62 -14.60 -0.01
C GLY A 79 1.90 -13.99 0.56
N ILE A 80 2.05 -12.65 0.53
CA ILE A 80 3.17 -11.94 1.17
C ILE A 80 3.19 -12.25 2.67
N LEU A 81 2.06 -12.08 3.36
CA LEU A 81 1.97 -12.34 4.80
C LEU A 81 2.21 -13.82 5.14
N SER A 82 1.53 -14.72 4.44
CA SER A 82 1.65 -16.17 4.69
C SER A 82 3.09 -16.62 4.56
N ARG A 83 3.79 -16.19 3.49
CA ARG A 83 5.20 -16.51 3.29
C ARG A 83 6.08 -15.94 4.39
N THR A 84 5.96 -14.65 4.68
CA THR A 84 6.79 -13.97 5.70
C THR A 84 6.61 -14.62 7.08
N LEU A 85 5.36 -14.87 7.49
CA LEU A 85 5.05 -15.49 8.77
C LEU A 85 5.53 -16.95 8.85
N THR A 86 5.39 -17.72 7.76
CA THR A 86 5.81 -19.12 7.70
C THR A 86 7.34 -19.25 7.75
N GLU A 87 8.05 -18.43 7.00
CA GLU A 87 9.52 -18.38 7.02
C GLU A 87 10.04 -18.00 8.41
N ALA A 88 9.44 -16.97 9.04
CA ALA A 88 9.82 -16.55 10.38
C ALA A 88 9.58 -17.64 11.44
N ARG A 89 8.44 -18.36 11.38
CA ARG A 89 8.15 -19.50 12.28
C ARG A 89 9.14 -20.66 12.10
N ALA A 90 9.65 -20.83 10.88
CA ALA A 90 10.69 -21.83 10.57
C ALA A 90 12.13 -21.36 10.90
N GLY A 91 12.28 -20.17 11.53
CA GLY A 91 13.59 -19.57 11.82
C GLY A 91 14.34 -19.10 10.57
N ARG A 92 13.67 -19.00 9.42
CA ARG A 92 14.25 -18.51 8.17
C ARG A 92 13.91 -17.04 8.00
N HIS A 93 14.93 -16.24 7.84
CA HIS A 93 14.82 -14.79 7.66
C HIS A 93 15.36 -14.44 6.27
N ALA A 94 14.49 -14.54 5.25
CA ALA A 94 14.90 -14.39 3.85
C ALA A 94 14.57 -13.00 3.27
N VAL A 95 13.76 -12.20 3.97
CA VAL A 95 13.29 -10.90 3.47
C VAL A 95 13.94 -9.74 4.21
N ASP A 96 14.30 -8.69 3.49
CA ASP A 96 14.82 -7.44 4.03
C ASP A 96 13.72 -6.41 4.26
N VAL A 97 12.85 -6.25 3.25
CA VAL A 97 11.79 -5.25 3.27
C VAL A 97 10.49 -5.87 2.78
N VAL A 98 9.41 -5.67 3.55
CA VAL A 98 8.06 -6.11 3.19
C VAL A 98 7.21 -4.90 2.83
N GLN A 99 6.53 -4.93 1.68
CA GLN A 99 5.53 -3.94 1.29
C GLN A 99 4.17 -4.61 1.17
N VAL A 100 3.21 -4.12 1.95
CA VAL A 100 1.83 -4.61 1.98
C VAL A 100 0.92 -3.53 2.55
N ASP A 101 -0.37 -3.56 2.21
CA ASP A 101 -1.39 -2.69 2.81
C ASP A 101 -1.26 -2.63 4.34
N LEU A 102 -1.38 -1.43 4.93
CA LEU A 102 -1.13 -1.21 6.36
C LEU A 102 -2.03 -2.04 7.26
N SER A 103 -3.27 -2.28 6.88
CA SER A 103 -4.19 -3.09 7.69
C SER A 103 -3.75 -4.56 7.77
N TYR A 104 -3.16 -5.08 6.69
CA TYR A 104 -2.54 -6.42 6.67
C TYR A 104 -1.19 -6.43 7.36
N GLY A 105 -0.41 -5.36 7.26
CA GLY A 105 0.88 -5.18 7.93
C GLY A 105 0.79 -5.24 9.45
N TYR A 106 -0.39 -5.02 10.05
CA TYR A 106 -0.65 -5.25 11.47
C TYR A 106 -0.17 -6.63 11.94
N GLN A 107 -0.34 -7.67 11.12
CA GLN A 107 0.08 -9.03 11.47
C GLN A 107 1.61 -9.15 11.61
N LEU A 108 2.38 -8.40 10.84
CA LEU A 108 3.84 -8.34 10.97
C LEU A 108 4.26 -7.65 12.27
N LEU A 109 3.56 -6.56 12.64
CA LEU A 109 3.76 -5.84 13.89
C LEU A 109 3.42 -6.73 15.09
N ASN A 110 2.26 -7.37 15.06
CA ASN A 110 1.79 -8.27 16.13
C ASN A 110 2.68 -9.50 16.31
N ALA A 111 3.29 -9.99 15.23
CA ALA A 111 4.25 -11.09 15.27
C ALA A 111 5.68 -10.64 15.64
N ASN A 112 5.90 -9.35 15.95
CA ASN A 112 7.22 -8.78 16.30
C ASN A 112 8.30 -9.03 15.22
N LEU A 113 7.91 -8.94 13.95
CA LEU A 113 8.78 -9.17 12.78
C LEU A 113 9.33 -7.88 12.17
N VAL A 114 9.01 -6.72 12.73
CA VAL A 114 9.40 -5.42 12.20
C VAL A 114 10.45 -4.77 13.08
N GLN A 115 11.51 -4.23 12.48
CA GLN A 115 12.49 -3.36 13.09
C GLN A 115 12.04 -1.90 12.95
N PRO A 116 11.85 -1.13 14.03
CA PRO A 116 11.55 0.28 13.90
C PRO A 116 12.77 1.06 13.39
N TYR A 117 12.49 1.94 12.41
CA TYR A 117 13.46 2.86 11.84
C TYR A 117 12.79 4.16 11.42
N ALA A 118 12.94 5.21 12.21
CA ALA A 118 12.41 6.53 11.88
C ALA A 118 13.34 7.26 10.90
N VAL A 119 12.84 7.55 9.72
CA VAL A 119 13.58 8.35 8.73
C VAL A 119 13.62 9.82 9.10
N ALA A 120 14.71 10.52 8.81
CA ALA A 120 14.91 11.92 9.19
C ALA A 120 13.89 12.88 8.56
N ASN A 121 13.33 12.53 7.40
CA ASN A 121 12.35 13.33 6.67
C ASN A 121 10.88 12.94 6.95
N GLY A 122 10.61 12.18 8.00
CA GLY A 122 9.25 11.72 8.36
C GLY A 122 8.22 12.86 8.44
N ASN A 123 8.61 14.03 8.95
CA ASN A 123 7.76 15.23 9.04
C ASN A 123 7.35 15.82 7.67
N GLN A 124 7.97 15.41 6.58
CA GLN A 124 7.57 15.78 5.22
C GLN A 124 6.39 14.95 4.71
N PHE A 125 5.98 13.91 5.41
CA PHE A 125 4.83 13.09 5.07
C PHE A 125 3.55 13.63 5.73
N TYR A 126 2.39 13.28 5.16
CA TYR A 126 1.11 13.58 5.78
C TYR A 126 0.92 12.77 7.06
N GLU A 127 0.29 13.38 8.06
CA GLU A 127 -0.09 12.71 9.28
C GLU A 127 -0.95 11.46 9.00
N GLY A 128 -0.77 10.40 9.79
CA GLY A 128 -1.46 9.12 9.57
C GLY A 128 -0.88 8.25 8.44
N THR A 129 0.12 8.74 7.69
CA THR A 129 0.75 7.96 6.60
C THR A 129 2.14 7.44 6.97
N TYR A 130 2.56 7.60 8.20
CA TYR A 130 3.78 7.02 8.77
C TYR A 130 3.64 6.87 10.29
N ASP A 131 4.43 5.99 10.86
CA ASP A 131 4.58 5.86 12.30
C ASP A 131 5.78 6.70 12.78
N PRO A 132 5.58 7.69 13.67
CA PRO A 132 6.68 8.48 14.22
C PRO A 132 7.76 7.64 14.92
N SER A 133 7.40 6.47 15.47
CA SER A 133 8.35 5.52 16.05
C SER A 133 9.10 4.68 15.02
N GLY A 134 8.71 4.76 13.74
CA GLY A 134 9.41 4.13 12.61
C GLY A 134 9.05 2.67 12.35
N PHE A 135 7.98 2.13 12.95
CA PHE A 135 7.58 0.75 12.66
C PHE A 135 7.07 0.55 11.24
N TRP A 136 6.56 1.61 10.60
CA TRP A 136 6.12 1.59 9.23
C TRP A 136 6.12 2.98 8.60
N HIS A 137 6.20 2.99 7.27
CA HIS A 137 6.03 4.19 6.45
C HIS A 137 5.12 3.84 5.27
N SER A 138 4.37 4.80 4.77
CA SER A 138 3.68 4.64 3.50
C SER A 138 4.70 4.76 2.36
N MET A 139 4.93 3.67 1.63
CA MET A 139 5.72 3.72 0.40
C MET A 139 4.98 4.53 -0.69
N TYR A 140 3.69 4.29 -0.82
CA TYR A 140 2.72 5.04 -1.61
C TYR A 140 1.32 4.79 -1.04
N TYR A 141 0.31 5.49 -1.53
CA TYR A 141 -1.08 5.18 -1.21
C TYR A 141 -1.92 4.96 -2.46
N LEU A 142 -3.09 4.36 -2.27
CA LEU A 142 -4.14 4.22 -3.26
C LEU A 142 -5.41 4.86 -2.73
N THR A 143 -6.06 5.69 -3.56
CA THR A 143 -7.31 6.37 -3.22
C THR A 143 -8.49 5.47 -3.57
N THR A 144 -9.45 5.34 -2.65
CA THR A 144 -10.70 4.66 -2.95
C THR A 144 -11.59 5.55 -3.80
N ALA A 145 -12.03 5.03 -4.93
CA ALA A 145 -12.86 5.73 -5.90
C ALA A 145 -14.08 4.91 -6.32
N LEU A 146 -15.10 5.61 -6.77
CA LEU A 146 -16.12 5.09 -7.67
C LEU A 146 -15.54 5.16 -9.08
N ILE A 147 -15.63 4.07 -9.83
CA ILE A 147 -15.28 4.02 -11.25
C ILE A 147 -16.55 3.82 -12.07
N TYR A 148 -16.59 4.38 -13.28
CA TYR A 148 -17.73 4.18 -14.19
C TYR A 148 -17.26 4.04 -15.63
N ASN A 149 -18.04 3.31 -16.44
CA ASN A 149 -17.77 3.15 -17.86
C ASN A 149 -18.26 4.39 -18.62
N THR A 150 -17.34 5.09 -19.31
CA THR A 150 -17.64 6.35 -20.03
C THR A 150 -18.42 6.14 -21.32
N ASN A 151 -18.51 4.92 -21.85
CA ASN A 151 -19.40 4.59 -22.98
C ASN A 151 -20.87 4.51 -22.55
N SER A 152 -21.12 4.23 -21.25
CA SER A 152 -22.47 4.04 -20.69
C SER A 152 -22.95 5.22 -19.86
N ILE A 153 -22.04 5.97 -19.22
CA ILE A 153 -22.37 7.04 -18.27
C ILE A 153 -21.54 8.29 -18.60
N ARG A 154 -22.22 9.40 -18.86
CA ARG A 154 -21.55 10.69 -18.99
C ARG A 154 -21.10 11.21 -17.62
N ALA A 155 -20.00 11.97 -17.58
CA ALA A 155 -19.37 12.44 -16.34
C ALA A 155 -20.32 13.22 -15.41
N GLU A 156 -21.28 13.95 -15.99
CA GLU A 156 -22.30 14.75 -15.26
C GLU A 156 -23.35 13.86 -14.58
N GLN A 157 -23.61 12.67 -15.15
CA GLN A 157 -24.62 11.70 -14.68
C GLN A 157 -24.04 10.73 -13.63
N ALA A 158 -22.70 10.60 -13.56
CA ALA A 158 -22.05 9.69 -12.61
C ALA A 158 -22.36 10.14 -11.16
N PRO A 159 -22.60 9.17 -10.25
CA PRO A 159 -22.81 9.45 -8.83
C PRO A 159 -21.66 10.30 -8.25
N LYS A 160 -21.99 11.31 -7.44
CA LYS A 160 -21.05 12.26 -6.84
C LYS A 160 -20.97 12.11 -5.32
N THR A 161 -21.94 11.45 -4.74
CA THR A 161 -22.04 11.18 -3.30
C THR A 161 -22.41 9.72 -3.07
N TYR A 162 -22.23 9.25 -1.83
CA TYR A 162 -22.73 7.92 -1.44
C TYR A 162 -24.26 7.84 -1.56
N ASP A 163 -25.00 8.91 -1.25
CA ASP A 163 -26.46 8.92 -1.35
C ASP A 163 -26.95 8.79 -2.80
N ASP A 164 -26.21 9.31 -3.79
CA ASP A 164 -26.55 9.14 -5.20
C ASP A 164 -26.56 7.66 -5.64
N LEU A 165 -25.80 6.79 -4.96
CA LEU A 165 -25.78 5.35 -5.23
C LEU A 165 -27.10 4.66 -4.84
N LEU A 166 -27.94 5.31 -4.02
CA LEU A 166 -29.25 4.78 -3.61
C LEU A 166 -30.33 5.07 -4.64
N ASN A 167 -30.02 5.82 -5.71
CA ASN A 167 -30.99 6.10 -6.77
C ASN A 167 -31.37 4.81 -7.50
N ALA A 168 -32.66 4.61 -7.72
CA ALA A 168 -33.22 3.42 -8.41
C ALA A 168 -32.66 3.24 -9.85
N ALA A 169 -32.16 4.30 -10.48
CA ALA A 169 -31.49 4.23 -11.79
C ALA A 169 -30.23 3.34 -11.81
N TRP A 170 -29.61 3.12 -10.64
CA TRP A 170 -28.40 2.31 -10.48
C TRP A 170 -28.68 0.88 -10.03
N LYS A 171 -29.93 0.52 -9.76
CA LYS A 171 -30.31 -0.82 -9.31
C LYS A 171 -29.88 -1.88 -10.33
N GLY A 172 -29.17 -2.92 -9.87
CA GLY A 172 -28.60 -3.99 -10.69
C GLY A 172 -27.40 -3.60 -11.58
N LYS A 173 -26.89 -2.35 -11.46
CA LYS A 173 -25.85 -1.80 -12.35
C LYS A 173 -24.49 -1.59 -11.65
N MET A 174 -24.36 -2.05 -10.42
CA MET A 174 -23.16 -1.77 -9.61
C MET A 174 -22.45 -3.05 -9.21
N VAL A 175 -21.12 -3.04 -9.29
CA VAL A 175 -20.25 -4.11 -8.82
C VAL A 175 -19.41 -3.63 -7.64
N PHE A 176 -19.22 -4.50 -6.66
CA PHE A 176 -18.59 -4.21 -5.38
C PHE A 176 -17.61 -5.32 -4.96
N ASP A 177 -16.55 -4.98 -4.21
CA ASP A 177 -15.68 -5.97 -3.57
C ASP A 177 -16.29 -6.39 -2.22
N PRO A 178 -16.60 -7.69 -1.99
CA PRO A 178 -17.20 -8.17 -0.73
C PRO A 178 -16.26 -8.02 0.48
N GLU A 179 -14.99 -7.71 0.28
CA GLU A 179 -13.99 -7.53 1.35
C GLU A 179 -13.73 -6.05 1.71
N ALA A 180 -14.60 -5.13 1.29
CA ALA A 180 -14.44 -3.70 1.55
C ALA A 180 -14.79 -3.27 2.99
N GLY A 181 -14.40 -4.07 4.00
CA GLY A 181 -14.62 -3.74 5.43
C GLY A 181 -14.02 -2.39 5.84
N TYR A 182 -12.95 -1.94 5.18
CA TYR A 182 -12.37 -0.61 5.39
C TYR A 182 -13.36 0.52 5.04
N LEU A 183 -14.31 0.29 4.13
CA LEU A 183 -15.35 1.26 3.82
C LEU A 183 -16.30 1.42 5.01
N LEU A 184 -16.74 0.32 5.62
CA LEU A 184 -17.56 0.40 6.84
C LEU A 184 -16.83 1.17 7.93
N ALA A 185 -15.54 0.89 8.15
CA ALA A 185 -14.74 1.61 9.15
C ALA A 185 -14.67 3.13 8.87
N ALA A 186 -14.47 3.51 7.62
CA ALA A 186 -14.41 4.92 7.22
C ALA A 186 -15.77 5.63 7.36
N LEU A 187 -16.86 4.96 6.97
CA LEU A 187 -18.21 5.51 7.14
C LEU A 187 -18.61 5.60 8.63
N GLU A 188 -18.20 4.63 9.44
CA GLU A 188 -18.41 4.62 10.89
C GLU A 188 -17.68 5.80 11.57
N GLU A 189 -16.44 6.06 11.19
CA GLU A 189 -15.67 7.20 11.70
C GLU A 189 -16.31 8.55 11.29
N ALA A 190 -16.77 8.65 10.05
CA ALA A 190 -17.32 9.90 9.52
C ALA A 190 -18.78 10.17 9.96
N TRP A 191 -19.61 9.13 10.10
CA TRP A 191 -21.07 9.29 10.29
C TRP A 191 -21.61 8.68 11.58
N GLY A 192 -20.80 7.89 12.30
CA GLY A 192 -21.23 7.02 13.38
C GLY A 192 -21.73 5.66 12.87
N ARG A 193 -21.57 4.63 13.71
CA ARG A 193 -21.83 3.21 13.35
C ARG A 193 -23.27 2.96 12.89
N GLU A 194 -24.25 3.49 13.59
CA GLU A 194 -25.67 3.28 13.27
C GLU A 194 -26.01 3.82 11.87
N LYS A 195 -25.59 5.04 11.56
CA LYS A 195 -25.82 5.66 10.26
C LYS A 195 -25.07 4.94 9.14
N ALA A 196 -23.84 4.50 9.39
CA ALA A 196 -23.04 3.76 8.43
C ALA A 196 -23.69 2.41 8.07
N LEU A 197 -24.10 1.63 9.07
CA LEU A 197 -24.80 0.35 8.87
C LEU A 197 -26.16 0.56 8.20
N GLY A 198 -26.92 1.58 8.61
CA GLY A 198 -28.19 1.93 7.99
C GLY A 198 -28.06 2.32 6.51
N TYR A 199 -27.01 3.07 6.15
CA TYR A 199 -26.68 3.39 4.76
C TYR A 199 -26.35 2.13 3.95
N LEU A 200 -25.41 1.29 4.44
CA LEU A 200 -25.01 0.06 3.76
C LEU A 200 -26.19 -0.91 3.60
N GLY A 201 -27.08 -0.99 4.60
CA GLY A 201 -28.32 -1.79 4.50
C GLY A 201 -29.31 -1.27 3.46
N ARG A 202 -29.33 0.04 3.16
CA ARG A 202 -30.07 0.57 2.01
C ARG A 202 -29.36 0.28 0.68
N LEU A 203 -28.03 0.43 0.66
CA LEU A 203 -27.23 0.16 -0.54
C LEU A 203 -27.31 -1.33 -0.95
N SER A 204 -27.38 -2.27 0.00
CA SER A 204 -27.52 -3.70 -0.30
C SER A 204 -28.80 -4.04 -1.06
N LYS A 205 -29.84 -3.18 -1.01
CA LYS A 205 -31.10 -3.34 -1.74
C LYS A 205 -31.02 -2.91 -3.21
N GLN A 206 -29.85 -2.45 -3.67
CA GLN A 206 -29.59 -2.02 -5.04
C GLN A 206 -29.24 -3.19 -6.00
N ASP A 207 -29.49 -4.46 -5.62
CA ASP A 207 -29.14 -5.65 -6.41
C ASP A 207 -27.69 -5.63 -6.87
N LEU A 208 -26.77 -5.53 -5.90
CA LEU A 208 -25.34 -5.43 -6.16
C LEU A 208 -24.75 -6.76 -6.62
N THR A 209 -23.83 -6.70 -7.57
CA THR A 209 -22.98 -7.84 -7.92
C THR A 209 -21.66 -7.75 -7.17
N TYR A 210 -21.17 -8.89 -6.69
CA TYR A 210 -19.91 -8.96 -5.95
C TYR A 210 -18.81 -9.65 -6.76
N ARG A 211 -17.65 -9.01 -6.85
CA ARG A 211 -16.44 -9.56 -7.47
C ARG A 211 -15.24 -9.28 -6.57
N ARG A 212 -14.54 -10.33 -6.16
CA ARG A 212 -13.37 -10.19 -5.28
C ARG A 212 -12.18 -9.61 -6.03
N GLY A 213 -11.64 -8.52 -5.50
CA GLY A 213 -10.43 -7.86 -5.98
C GLY A 213 -10.67 -6.73 -6.98
N GLY A 214 -10.00 -5.58 -6.72
CA GLY A 214 -10.18 -4.36 -7.48
C GLY A 214 -9.81 -4.45 -8.96
N THR A 215 -8.83 -5.31 -9.33
CA THR A 215 -8.45 -5.51 -10.73
C THR A 215 -9.57 -6.15 -11.54
N LEU A 216 -10.17 -7.24 -11.03
CA LEU A 216 -11.30 -7.90 -11.70
C LEU A 216 -12.51 -6.94 -11.79
N THR A 217 -12.82 -6.25 -10.69
CA THR A 217 -13.90 -5.25 -10.67
C THR A 217 -13.67 -4.15 -11.70
N THR A 218 -12.42 -3.66 -11.85
CA THR A 218 -12.09 -2.67 -12.88
C THR A 218 -12.27 -3.24 -14.30
N GLN A 219 -11.91 -4.50 -14.53
CA GLN A 219 -12.05 -5.15 -15.82
C GLN A 219 -13.52 -5.27 -16.25
N VAL A 220 -14.42 -5.72 -15.36
CA VAL A 220 -15.84 -5.88 -15.70
C VAL A 220 -16.54 -4.52 -15.90
N VAL A 221 -16.08 -3.44 -15.25
CA VAL A 221 -16.55 -2.09 -15.54
C VAL A 221 -15.98 -1.60 -16.88
N SER A 222 -14.71 -1.85 -17.14
CA SER A 222 -14.05 -1.46 -18.39
C SER A 222 -14.68 -2.12 -19.61
N SER A 223 -15.06 -3.40 -19.52
CA SER A 223 -15.74 -4.12 -20.60
C SER A 223 -17.19 -3.67 -20.82
N GLY A 224 -17.79 -2.94 -19.87
CA GLY A 224 -19.19 -2.52 -19.92
C GLY A 224 -20.16 -3.55 -19.36
N GLU A 225 -19.71 -4.65 -18.78
CA GLU A 225 -20.57 -5.63 -18.07
C GLU A 225 -21.32 -4.95 -16.91
N PHE A 226 -20.63 -4.08 -16.17
CA PHE A 226 -21.23 -3.22 -15.15
C PHE A 226 -20.89 -1.76 -15.42
N PRO A 227 -21.90 -0.87 -15.41
CA PRO A 227 -21.65 0.57 -15.58
C PRO A 227 -20.84 1.22 -14.45
N ILE A 228 -20.92 0.71 -13.22
CA ILE A 228 -20.32 1.32 -12.01
C ILE A 228 -19.61 0.27 -11.16
N GLY A 229 -18.38 0.60 -10.71
CA GLY A 229 -17.65 -0.11 -9.67
C GLY A 229 -17.45 0.78 -8.43
N ILE A 230 -17.69 0.23 -7.26
CA ILE A 230 -17.65 0.99 -6.00
C ILE A 230 -16.47 0.53 -5.15
N ALA A 231 -15.82 1.46 -4.44
CA ALA A 231 -14.72 1.25 -3.52
C ALA A 231 -13.47 0.60 -4.18
N ILE A 232 -13.11 1.07 -5.37
CA ILE A 232 -12.00 0.55 -6.17
C ILE A 232 -10.75 1.43 -6.00
N ASN A 233 -9.57 0.85 -6.23
CA ASN A 233 -8.30 1.59 -6.23
C ASN A 233 -8.22 2.50 -7.46
N GLY A 234 -8.37 3.80 -7.25
CA GLY A 234 -8.43 4.81 -8.29
C GLY A 234 -7.20 4.84 -9.17
N GLU A 235 -6.00 4.90 -8.59
CA GLU A 235 -4.74 4.98 -9.31
C GLU A 235 -4.49 3.74 -10.19
N THR A 236 -4.82 2.55 -9.68
CA THR A 236 -4.72 1.31 -10.46
C THR A 236 -5.68 1.32 -11.65
N SER A 237 -6.91 1.77 -11.43
CA SER A 237 -7.90 1.87 -12.50
C SER A 237 -7.55 2.98 -13.50
N ALA A 238 -6.95 4.08 -13.06
CA ALA A 238 -6.48 5.14 -13.95
C ALA A 238 -5.31 4.68 -14.85
N ALA A 239 -4.42 3.80 -14.34
CA ALA A 239 -3.39 3.18 -15.16
C ALA A 239 -3.99 2.27 -16.26
N ILE A 240 -5.14 1.63 -16.00
CA ILE A 240 -5.88 0.85 -17.01
C ILE A 240 -6.57 1.79 -18.01
N ARG A 241 -7.15 2.91 -17.55
CA ARG A 241 -7.68 3.97 -18.45
C ARG A 241 -6.60 4.51 -19.39
N ASP A 242 -5.40 4.77 -18.91
CA ASP A 242 -4.29 5.27 -19.73
C ASP A 242 -3.87 4.27 -20.83
N LYS A 243 -4.24 3.00 -20.69
CA LYS A 243 -4.10 1.95 -21.73
C LYS A 243 -5.30 1.88 -22.68
N GLY A 244 -6.23 2.84 -22.61
CA GLY A 244 -7.36 2.98 -23.51
C GLY A 244 -8.71 2.49 -22.98
N ALA A 245 -8.80 2.05 -21.73
CA ALA A 245 -10.07 1.63 -21.14
C ALA A 245 -11.05 2.81 -20.95
N PRO A 246 -12.35 2.64 -21.25
CA PRO A 246 -13.35 3.71 -21.12
C PRO A 246 -13.78 3.92 -19.67
N LEU A 247 -12.89 4.45 -18.84
CA LEU A 247 -13.10 4.63 -17.40
C LEU A 247 -13.11 6.11 -16.99
N GLY A 248 -14.12 6.49 -16.20
CA GLY A 248 -14.19 7.73 -15.46
C GLY A 248 -14.18 7.46 -13.95
N PHE A 249 -13.92 8.51 -13.14
CA PHE A 249 -13.71 8.40 -11.69
C PHE A 249 -14.47 9.47 -10.93
N LYS A 250 -14.93 9.11 -9.73
CA LYS A 250 -15.38 10.04 -8.68
C LYS A 250 -14.78 9.61 -7.35
N VAL A 251 -14.19 10.54 -6.63
CA VAL A 251 -13.82 10.35 -5.23
C VAL A 251 -14.99 10.81 -4.38
N LEU A 252 -15.53 9.91 -3.57
CA LEU A 252 -16.69 10.18 -2.71
C LEU A 252 -16.21 10.59 -1.32
N ALA A 253 -16.96 11.45 -0.62
CA ALA A 253 -16.67 11.82 0.76
C ALA A 253 -17.43 10.91 1.75
N PRO A 254 -16.74 10.31 2.76
CA PRO A 254 -15.35 10.55 3.12
C PRO A 254 -14.36 9.99 2.11
N THR A 255 -13.30 10.78 1.83
CA THR A 255 -12.19 10.35 0.98
C THR A 255 -11.31 9.36 1.72
N ILE A 256 -11.20 8.15 1.21
CA ILE A 256 -10.47 7.05 1.85
C ILE A 256 -9.17 6.80 1.09
N VAL A 257 -8.04 6.80 1.79
CA VAL A 257 -6.77 6.35 1.24
C VAL A 257 -6.29 5.10 1.95
N LYS A 258 -5.66 4.22 1.18
CA LYS A 258 -5.05 2.97 1.63
C LYS A 258 -3.55 3.05 1.41
N PRO A 259 -2.77 3.37 2.46
CA PRO A 259 -1.33 3.34 2.37
C PRO A 259 -0.82 1.91 2.15
N GLU A 260 0.07 1.76 1.21
CA GLU A 260 0.88 0.57 1.04
C GLU A 260 2.11 0.72 1.93
N GLY A 261 2.08 -0.01 3.04
CA GLY A 261 3.07 0.09 4.10
C GLY A 261 4.39 -0.55 3.72
N LEU A 262 5.47 0.10 4.09
CA LEU A 262 6.84 -0.37 4.00
C LEU A 262 7.31 -0.77 5.40
N PHE A 263 7.68 -2.04 5.56
CA PHE A 263 8.11 -2.63 6.83
C PHE A 263 9.52 -3.16 6.70
N LEU A 264 10.41 -2.70 7.58
CA LEU A 264 11.79 -3.18 7.67
C LEU A 264 11.82 -4.48 8.47
N ALA A 265 12.28 -5.58 7.89
CA ALA A 265 12.30 -6.86 8.58
C ALA A 265 13.28 -6.84 9.76
N LYS A 266 12.84 -7.35 10.93
CA LYS A 266 13.63 -7.34 12.18
C LYS A 266 14.93 -8.11 12.08
N ASN A 267 14.94 -9.18 11.31
CA ASN A 267 16.11 -10.04 11.08
C ASN A 267 16.50 -10.01 9.60
N ALA A 268 16.46 -8.81 8.99
CA ALA A 268 16.86 -8.63 7.59
C ALA A 268 18.27 -9.19 7.35
N PRO A 269 18.47 -10.11 6.37
CA PRO A 269 19.78 -10.67 6.07
C PRO A 269 20.76 -9.65 5.48
N HIS A 270 20.26 -8.58 4.85
CA HIS A 270 21.05 -7.52 4.22
C HIS A 270 20.72 -6.15 4.84
N PRO A 271 21.12 -5.89 6.11
CA PRO A 271 20.65 -4.75 6.88
C PRO A 271 21.05 -3.39 6.30
N HIS A 272 22.22 -3.27 5.66
CA HIS A 272 22.66 -2.02 5.03
C HIS A 272 21.85 -1.74 3.75
N ALA A 273 21.65 -2.77 2.93
CA ALA A 273 20.85 -2.68 1.71
C ALA A 273 19.38 -2.36 2.01
N ALA A 274 18.83 -2.98 3.06
CA ALA A 274 17.48 -2.72 3.53
C ALA A 274 17.29 -1.25 3.94
N LEU A 275 18.18 -0.73 4.79
CA LEU A 275 18.13 0.66 5.25
C LEU A 275 18.38 1.66 4.11
N LEU A 276 19.32 1.35 3.21
CA LEU A 276 19.60 2.15 2.03
C LEU A 276 18.36 2.27 1.13
N PHE A 277 17.65 1.16 0.91
CA PHE A 277 16.42 1.13 0.13
C PHE A 277 15.31 1.94 0.80
N VAL A 278 15.10 1.78 2.12
CA VAL A 278 14.11 2.55 2.88
C VAL A 278 14.38 4.05 2.79
N GLU A 279 15.63 4.49 3.02
CA GLU A 279 16.02 5.89 2.89
C GLU A 279 15.76 6.43 1.48
N TRP A 280 16.09 5.65 0.46
CA TRP A 280 15.92 6.07 -0.92
C TRP A 280 14.45 6.10 -1.35
N VAL A 281 13.67 5.03 -1.08
CA VAL A 281 12.28 4.95 -1.54
C VAL A 281 11.39 6.00 -0.86
N LEU A 282 11.77 6.46 0.32
CA LEU A 282 11.13 7.55 1.05
C LEU A 282 11.76 8.92 0.74
N SER A 283 12.73 9.00 -0.17
CA SER A 283 13.27 10.29 -0.64
C SER A 283 12.31 10.96 -1.62
N ARG A 284 12.47 12.29 -1.78
CA ARG A 284 11.67 13.05 -2.75
C ARG A 284 11.85 12.56 -4.19
N GLU A 285 13.05 12.09 -4.55
CA GLU A 285 13.33 11.50 -5.86
C GLU A 285 12.44 10.29 -6.15
N ALA A 286 12.47 9.29 -5.26
CA ALA A 286 11.69 8.07 -5.44
C ALA A 286 10.18 8.31 -5.28
N GLN A 287 9.78 9.17 -4.34
CA GLN A 287 8.38 9.56 -4.17
C GLN A 287 7.83 10.30 -5.39
N SER A 288 8.64 11.16 -6.02
CA SER A 288 8.26 11.80 -7.28
C SER A 288 8.14 10.77 -8.41
N PHE A 289 9.07 9.81 -8.51
CA PHE A 289 9.01 8.75 -9.50
C PHE A 289 7.75 7.86 -9.32
N LEU A 290 7.47 7.43 -8.09
CA LEU A 290 6.26 6.66 -7.77
C LEU A 290 4.99 7.42 -8.18
N ALA A 291 4.94 8.73 -7.90
CA ALA A 291 3.75 9.54 -8.15
C ALA A 291 3.57 9.94 -9.62
N THR A 292 4.65 10.35 -10.31
CA THR A 292 4.55 10.92 -11.67
C THR A 292 4.73 9.88 -12.77
N THR A 293 5.55 8.85 -12.53
CA THR A 293 5.83 7.81 -13.52
C THR A 293 4.93 6.60 -13.31
N LEU A 294 4.87 6.06 -12.08
CA LEU A 294 4.05 4.89 -11.79
C LEU A 294 2.60 5.26 -11.45
N GLY A 295 2.28 6.54 -11.29
CA GLY A 295 0.92 7.01 -11.03
C GLY A 295 0.37 6.63 -9.65
N LYS A 296 1.25 6.36 -8.68
CA LYS A 296 0.84 6.07 -7.29
C LYS A 296 0.57 7.37 -6.51
N GLY A 297 -0.24 7.30 -5.47
CA GLY A 297 -0.39 8.42 -4.55
C GLY A 297 0.85 8.57 -3.66
N SER A 298 1.46 9.76 -3.58
CA SER A 298 2.56 10.00 -2.64
C SER A 298 2.07 10.61 -1.35
N ALA A 299 2.46 10.00 -0.23
CA ALA A 299 2.21 10.53 1.10
C ALA A 299 3.14 11.71 1.45
N MET A 300 4.16 11.99 0.65
CA MET A 300 5.08 13.11 0.86
C MET A 300 4.46 14.43 0.39
N LYS A 301 4.45 15.42 1.27
CA LYS A 301 3.94 16.78 1.01
C LYS A 301 4.67 17.44 -0.18
N GLY A 302 3.89 18.07 -1.07
CA GLY A 302 4.43 18.80 -2.22
C GLY A 302 4.91 17.91 -3.39
N VAL A 303 4.72 16.60 -3.33
CA VAL A 303 4.90 15.72 -4.50
C VAL A 303 3.63 15.78 -5.35
N ARG A 304 3.80 16.01 -6.67
CA ARG A 304 2.67 16.09 -7.61
C ARG A 304 2.22 14.69 -8.02
N SER A 305 0.92 14.45 -7.99
CA SER A 305 0.34 13.22 -8.54
C SER A 305 0.22 13.30 -10.06
N LYS A 306 0.44 12.17 -10.75
CA LYS A 306 0.09 11.98 -12.16
C LYS A 306 -1.43 12.14 -12.36
N TYR A 307 -2.21 11.58 -11.43
CA TYR A 307 -3.67 11.60 -11.47
C TYR A 307 -4.19 12.64 -10.48
N LYS A 308 -4.49 13.84 -10.99
CA LYS A 308 -4.91 14.99 -10.18
C LYS A 308 -6.22 14.74 -9.42
N GLU A 309 -7.09 13.88 -9.96
CA GLU A 309 -8.34 13.47 -9.36
C GLU A 309 -8.19 12.76 -8.02
N PHE A 310 -7.00 12.19 -7.75
CA PHE A 310 -6.68 11.47 -6.50
C PHE A 310 -5.68 12.22 -5.61
N ALA A 311 -5.27 13.42 -5.99
CA ALA A 311 -4.33 14.27 -5.22
C ALA A 311 -5.05 15.00 -4.06
N LEU A 312 -5.95 14.32 -3.35
CA LEU A 312 -6.80 14.91 -2.31
C LEU A 312 -6.25 14.62 -0.91
N ARG A 313 -6.60 15.49 0.04
CA ARG A 313 -6.39 15.19 1.46
C ARG A 313 -7.38 14.09 1.86
N PRO A 314 -6.93 13.00 2.51
CA PRO A 314 -7.83 11.96 2.97
C PRO A 314 -8.65 12.45 4.17
N ASP A 315 -9.94 12.05 4.21
CA ASP A 315 -10.78 12.12 5.41
C ASP A 315 -10.52 10.90 6.30
N PHE A 316 -10.15 9.75 5.70
CA PHE A 316 -9.86 8.51 6.39
C PHE A 316 -8.60 7.84 5.81
N VAL A 317 -7.69 7.45 6.69
CA VAL A 317 -6.47 6.71 6.34
C VAL A 317 -6.53 5.31 6.93
N VAL A 318 -6.53 4.29 6.07
CA VAL A 318 -6.42 2.89 6.52
C VAL A 318 -5.10 2.70 7.25
N SER A 319 -5.14 2.26 8.49
CA SER A 319 -4.00 2.16 9.38
C SER A 319 -3.81 0.73 9.92
N PRO A 320 -2.66 0.40 10.52
CA PRO A 320 -2.50 -0.88 11.23
C PRO A 320 -3.51 -1.07 12.37
N LYS A 321 -3.99 0.01 13.00
CA LYS A 321 -5.02 -0.06 14.04
C LYS A 321 -6.32 -0.67 13.48
N LEU A 322 -6.70 -0.32 12.25
CA LEU A 322 -7.82 -0.99 11.59
C LEU A 322 -7.54 -2.49 11.40
N GLY A 323 -6.29 -2.86 11.11
CA GLY A 323 -5.88 -4.26 10.92
C GLY A 323 -6.19 -5.17 12.09
N ALA A 324 -6.11 -4.65 13.31
CA ALA A 324 -6.49 -5.39 14.54
C ALA A 324 -7.96 -5.87 14.51
N ASN A 325 -8.83 -5.13 13.86
CA ASN A 325 -10.28 -5.40 13.79
C ASN A 325 -10.78 -5.65 12.36
N LEU A 326 -9.89 -5.77 11.39
CA LEU A 326 -10.26 -5.82 9.96
C LEU A 326 -11.23 -6.97 9.66
N GLN A 327 -11.00 -8.15 10.23
CA GLN A 327 -11.86 -9.31 10.00
C GLN A 327 -13.28 -9.09 10.53
N ASN A 328 -13.43 -8.41 11.67
CA ASN A 328 -14.74 -8.06 12.20
C ASN A 328 -15.45 -7.05 11.27
N TYR A 329 -14.72 -6.04 10.77
CA TYR A 329 -15.27 -5.10 9.80
C TYR A 329 -15.67 -5.77 8.49
N ILE A 330 -14.89 -6.73 8.00
CA ILE A 330 -15.24 -7.51 6.80
C ILE A 330 -16.50 -8.35 7.05
N GLN A 331 -16.60 -9.03 8.20
CA GLN A 331 -17.77 -9.83 8.56
C GLN A 331 -19.04 -8.97 8.70
N ASP A 332 -18.95 -7.85 9.42
CA ASP A 332 -20.05 -6.90 9.58
C ASP A 332 -20.49 -6.29 8.24
N PHE A 333 -19.51 -5.93 7.40
CA PHE A 333 -19.75 -5.44 6.05
C PHE A 333 -20.48 -6.48 5.20
N ARG A 334 -19.98 -7.72 5.14
CA ARG A 334 -20.63 -8.83 4.40
C ARG A 334 -22.04 -9.07 4.89
N LYS A 335 -22.24 -9.11 6.21
CA LYS A 335 -23.55 -9.31 6.83
C LYS A 335 -24.55 -8.22 6.43
N VAL A 336 -24.19 -6.94 6.54
CA VAL A 336 -25.10 -5.83 6.23
C VAL A 336 -25.36 -5.69 4.73
N MET A 337 -24.36 -6.02 3.93
CA MET A 337 -24.42 -5.93 2.46
C MET A 337 -25.02 -7.17 1.79
N ASN A 338 -25.35 -8.23 2.54
CA ASN A 338 -25.71 -9.56 2.02
C ASN A 338 -24.66 -10.08 1.01
N ALA A 339 -23.39 -9.82 1.27
CA ALA A 339 -22.28 -10.22 0.41
C ALA A 339 -21.81 -11.66 0.73
N PRO A 340 -21.33 -12.41 -0.28
CA PRO A 340 -20.86 -13.78 -0.12
C PRO A 340 -19.59 -13.91 0.73
#